data_678f709ce5a36d1e6d0ef4fb6013b0a7
#
_entry.id   678f709ce5a36d1e6d0ef4fb6013b0a7
#
_cell.length_a   1.000
_cell.length_b   1.000
_cell.length_c   1.000
_cell.angle_alpha   90.00
_cell.angle_beta   90.00
_cell.angle_gamma   90.00
#
_symmetry.space_group_name_H-M   'P 1'
#
loop_
_entity.id
_entity.type
_entity.pdbx_description
1 polymer ?
#
loop_
_entity_poly.entity_id
_entity_poly.type
_entity_poly.pdbx_seq_one_letter_code
_entity_poly.pdbx_strand_id
1 'polypeptide(L)'
;MIVPVFNCGAYLTLLLDSLYQQSGVSLEIIAVNDGSTDNSLAILEDAAHRDPRLVIINQPNQGLSAARNAGISRATARWVAFADGDDWLAPNALLTWLRQAEQQQLDLLVGNGFSFTTDPCLSPDSPLLHKQLWGQTISGQQWIIRSVEHNEWPHYAWLQLICRELINTHQLAFIPKMLHEDILWTTNLALVTRRIGFCETPFYGYRTNPQSITHSPSTQALLARANSYLHIIKALVSLARAQELPLRAALLRHANQESGHFLGLMRKRLPPSPERTALAIEFRELGLPSALYRGASNIHEFWRALRCSVILARLAQQNHNQ
;
A
#
# COMPACT_ATOMS: atom_id res chain seq x y z
N MET A 1 13.97 -9.20 -3.54
CA MET A 1 12.62 -8.94 -4.08
C MET A 1 11.64 -9.89 -3.41
N ILE A 2 10.55 -9.40 -2.83
CA ILE A 2 9.49 -10.21 -2.22
C ILE A 2 8.28 -10.19 -3.15
N VAL A 3 7.78 -11.39 -3.48
CA VAL A 3 6.67 -11.59 -4.41
C VAL A 3 5.57 -12.39 -3.70
N PRO A 4 4.52 -11.74 -3.18
CA PRO A 4 3.34 -12.45 -2.69
C PRO A 4 2.57 -13.05 -3.88
N VAL A 5 2.18 -14.31 -3.77
CA VAL A 5 1.53 -15.07 -4.84
C VAL A 5 0.26 -15.73 -4.32
N PHE A 6 -0.89 -15.38 -4.91
CA PHE A 6 -2.16 -16.05 -4.66
C PHE A 6 -3.01 -16.03 -5.93
N ASN A 7 -3.20 -17.18 -6.55
CA ASN A 7 -4.03 -17.37 -7.75
C ASN A 7 -3.69 -16.38 -8.88
N CYS A 8 -2.42 -16.22 -9.20
CA CYS A 8 -1.93 -15.34 -10.27
C CYS A 8 -1.18 -16.09 -11.39
N GLY A 9 -1.40 -17.39 -11.55
CA GLY A 9 -0.69 -18.23 -12.51
C GLY A 9 -0.73 -17.72 -13.96
N ALA A 10 -1.82 -17.05 -14.35
CA ALA A 10 -1.93 -16.46 -15.68
C ALA A 10 -0.91 -15.34 -15.97
N TYR A 11 -0.36 -14.70 -14.93
CA TYR A 11 0.51 -13.51 -15.06
C TYR A 11 1.93 -13.75 -14.54
N LEU A 12 2.09 -14.72 -13.64
CA LEU A 12 3.28 -14.94 -12.82
C LEU A 12 4.56 -15.15 -13.67
N THR A 13 4.45 -15.84 -14.80
CA THR A 13 5.59 -16.06 -15.72
C THR A 13 6.15 -14.74 -16.23
N LEU A 14 5.30 -13.79 -16.61
CA LEU A 14 5.73 -12.48 -17.11
C LEU A 14 6.52 -11.71 -16.03
N LEU A 15 6.03 -11.73 -14.80
CA LEU A 15 6.74 -11.11 -13.68
C LEU A 15 8.09 -11.79 -13.44
N LEU A 16 8.14 -13.12 -13.32
CA LEU A 16 9.38 -13.85 -13.05
C LEU A 16 10.43 -13.61 -14.15
N ASP A 17 10.04 -13.65 -15.42
CA ASP A 17 10.94 -13.37 -16.54
C ASP A 17 11.51 -11.95 -16.44
N SER A 18 10.70 -10.96 -16.05
CA SER A 18 11.16 -9.59 -15.85
C SER A 18 12.16 -9.45 -14.69
N LEU A 19 11.97 -10.24 -13.61
CA LEU A 19 12.89 -10.30 -12.48
C LEU A 19 14.20 -11.01 -12.84
N TYR A 20 14.16 -12.08 -13.65
CA TYR A 20 15.35 -12.78 -14.10
C TYR A 20 16.23 -11.94 -15.02
N GLN A 21 15.62 -11.02 -15.78
CA GLN A 21 16.32 -10.06 -16.63
C GLN A 21 16.98 -8.90 -15.87
N GLN A 22 16.74 -8.75 -14.55
CA GLN A 22 17.43 -7.73 -13.77
C GLN A 22 18.91 -8.10 -13.62
N SER A 23 19.77 -7.38 -14.34
CA SER A 23 21.20 -7.59 -14.39
C SER A 23 21.97 -6.54 -13.58
N GLY A 24 23.24 -6.84 -13.26
CA GLY A 24 24.12 -5.91 -12.54
C GLY A 24 23.79 -5.71 -11.05
N VAL A 25 22.90 -6.53 -10.49
CA VAL A 25 22.57 -6.55 -9.07
C VAL A 25 22.63 -7.98 -8.52
N SER A 26 23.03 -8.13 -7.26
CA SER A 26 22.85 -9.39 -6.54
C SER A 26 21.40 -9.44 -6.07
N LEU A 27 20.60 -10.34 -6.62
CA LEU A 27 19.17 -10.42 -6.40
C LEU A 27 18.79 -11.76 -5.74
N GLU A 28 18.05 -11.69 -4.64
CA GLU A 28 17.30 -12.77 -4.01
C GLU A 28 15.81 -12.54 -4.32
N ILE A 29 15.12 -13.56 -4.86
CA ILE A 29 13.69 -13.50 -5.16
C ILE A 29 12.98 -14.43 -4.17
N ILE A 30 12.12 -13.89 -3.34
CA ILE A 30 11.36 -14.65 -2.32
C ILE A 30 9.90 -14.63 -2.75
N ALA A 31 9.46 -15.71 -3.38
CA ALA A 31 8.06 -15.92 -3.73
C ALA A 31 7.32 -16.58 -2.57
N VAL A 32 6.28 -15.92 -2.08
CA VAL A 32 5.45 -16.46 -1.00
C VAL A 32 4.11 -16.90 -1.56
N ASN A 33 3.97 -18.21 -1.79
CA ASN A 33 2.70 -18.81 -2.19
C ASN A 33 1.75 -18.87 -0.99
N ASP A 34 0.75 -18.02 -1.00
CA ASP A 34 -0.24 -17.87 0.06
C ASP A 34 -1.45 -18.79 -0.15
N GLY A 35 -1.18 -20.09 -0.36
CA GLY A 35 -2.22 -21.11 -0.52
C GLY A 35 -2.97 -21.03 -1.83
N SER A 36 -2.28 -20.76 -2.96
CA SER A 36 -2.90 -20.78 -4.29
C SER A 36 -3.56 -22.12 -4.61
N THR A 37 -4.68 -22.05 -5.31
CA THR A 37 -5.46 -23.22 -5.77
C THR A 37 -5.39 -23.42 -7.28
N ASP A 38 -4.77 -22.49 -8.00
CA ASP A 38 -4.47 -22.57 -9.42
C ASP A 38 -3.06 -23.15 -9.67
N ASN A 39 -2.54 -23.00 -10.87
CA ASN A 39 -1.21 -23.48 -11.25
C ASN A 39 -0.04 -22.60 -10.79
N SER A 40 -0.28 -21.58 -9.95
CA SER A 40 0.78 -20.65 -9.49
C SER A 40 1.93 -21.38 -8.83
N LEU A 41 1.67 -22.36 -7.94
CA LEU A 41 2.73 -23.10 -7.27
C LEU A 41 3.59 -23.90 -8.26
N ALA A 42 2.97 -24.61 -9.21
CA ALA A 42 3.70 -25.37 -10.22
C ALA A 42 4.62 -24.47 -11.08
N ILE A 43 4.16 -23.26 -11.41
CA ILE A 43 4.98 -22.27 -12.12
C ILE A 43 6.18 -21.85 -11.27
N LEU A 44 5.98 -21.59 -9.96
CA LEU A 44 7.08 -21.23 -9.07
C LEU A 44 8.09 -22.35 -8.93
N GLU A 45 7.66 -23.61 -8.79
CA GLU A 45 8.54 -24.78 -8.67
C GLU A 45 9.38 -24.97 -9.92
N ASP A 46 8.76 -24.89 -11.12
CA ASP A 46 9.48 -24.96 -12.38
C ASP A 46 10.49 -23.79 -12.54
N ALA A 47 10.09 -22.60 -12.14
CA ALA A 47 10.94 -21.42 -12.19
C ALA A 47 12.14 -21.53 -11.22
N ALA A 48 11.95 -22.07 -10.01
CA ALA A 48 13.03 -22.27 -9.04
C ALA A 48 14.06 -23.33 -9.50
N HIS A 49 13.64 -24.32 -10.29
CA HIS A 49 14.59 -25.25 -10.93
C HIS A 49 15.48 -24.56 -11.99
N ARG A 50 14.97 -23.51 -12.63
CA ARG A 50 15.70 -22.78 -13.69
C ARG A 50 16.61 -21.67 -13.13
N ASP A 51 16.22 -21.06 -12.01
CA ASP A 51 16.96 -19.93 -11.43
C ASP A 51 17.11 -20.08 -9.91
N PRO A 52 18.34 -20.33 -9.41
CA PRO A 52 18.60 -20.55 -7.98
C PRO A 52 18.41 -19.31 -7.11
N ARG A 53 18.21 -18.12 -7.72
CA ARG A 53 17.88 -16.89 -6.98
C ARG A 53 16.45 -16.90 -6.42
N LEU A 54 15.57 -17.78 -6.95
CA LEU A 54 14.18 -17.89 -6.50
C LEU A 54 14.08 -18.88 -5.34
N VAL A 55 13.58 -18.38 -4.22
CA VAL A 55 13.22 -19.16 -3.02
C VAL A 55 11.71 -19.12 -2.85
N ILE A 56 11.09 -20.28 -2.63
CA ILE A 56 9.65 -20.42 -2.44
C ILE A 56 9.33 -20.62 -0.96
N ILE A 57 8.37 -19.86 -0.45
CA ILE A 57 7.71 -20.10 0.84
C ILE A 57 6.27 -20.51 0.56
N ASN A 58 5.87 -21.69 1.06
CA ASN A 58 4.48 -22.13 1.00
C ASN A 58 3.81 -21.95 2.35
N GLN A 59 2.66 -21.29 2.38
CA GLN A 59 1.84 -21.13 3.58
C GLN A 59 0.34 -21.33 3.25
N PRO A 60 -0.49 -21.72 4.24
CA PRO A 60 -1.95 -21.60 4.09
C PRO A 60 -2.34 -20.16 3.85
N ASN A 61 -3.44 -19.92 3.11
CA ASN A 61 -3.89 -18.56 2.82
C ASN A 61 -4.14 -17.74 4.10
N GLN A 62 -3.36 -16.69 4.29
CA GLN A 62 -3.42 -15.74 5.39
C GLN A 62 -3.54 -14.28 4.93
N GLY A 63 -3.56 -14.07 3.61
CA GLY A 63 -3.72 -12.78 2.94
C GLY A 63 -2.40 -12.06 2.66
N LEU A 64 -2.48 -11.04 1.80
CA LEU A 64 -1.36 -10.29 1.24
C LEU A 64 -0.37 -9.77 2.30
N SER A 65 -0.88 -9.19 3.39
CA SER A 65 -0.04 -8.70 4.50
C SER A 65 0.82 -9.81 5.12
N ALA A 66 0.23 -10.98 5.34
CA ALA A 66 0.95 -12.11 5.93
C ALA A 66 2.02 -12.66 4.97
N ALA A 67 1.71 -12.74 3.68
CA ALA A 67 2.66 -13.15 2.66
C ALA A 67 3.85 -12.19 2.57
N ARG A 68 3.60 -10.86 2.55
CA ARG A 68 4.68 -9.87 2.57
C ARG A 68 5.53 -9.97 3.84
N ASN A 69 4.91 -10.13 5.01
CA ASN A 69 5.62 -10.30 6.29
C ASN A 69 6.48 -11.57 6.31
N ALA A 70 5.98 -12.70 5.78
CA ALA A 70 6.76 -13.93 5.64
C ALA A 70 7.99 -13.71 4.75
N GLY A 71 7.82 -13.00 3.64
CA GLY A 71 8.92 -12.61 2.76
C GLY A 71 9.96 -11.71 3.44
N ILE A 72 9.52 -10.69 4.20
CA ILE A 72 10.40 -9.81 4.99
C ILE A 72 11.23 -10.65 5.99
N SER A 73 10.60 -11.55 6.72
CA SER A 73 11.27 -12.40 7.72
C SER A 73 12.32 -13.32 7.10
N ARG A 74 12.17 -13.72 5.83
CA ARG A 74 13.12 -14.58 5.12
C ARG A 74 14.25 -13.81 4.44
N ALA A 75 14.03 -12.52 4.14
CA ALA A 75 14.97 -11.70 3.39
C ALA A 75 16.32 -11.56 4.11
N THR A 76 17.41 -11.74 3.35
CA THR A 76 18.78 -11.65 3.86
C THR A 76 19.53 -10.44 3.29
N ALA A 77 19.12 -9.95 2.12
CA ALA A 77 19.76 -8.82 1.44
C ALA A 77 19.64 -7.50 2.23
N ARG A 78 20.53 -6.55 1.94
CA ARG A 78 20.53 -5.22 2.54
C ARG A 78 19.27 -4.41 2.20
N TRP A 79 18.74 -4.60 0.99
CA TRP A 79 17.58 -3.88 0.48
C TRP A 79 16.42 -4.81 0.25
N VAL A 80 15.21 -4.33 0.52
CA VAL A 80 13.95 -5.03 0.31
C VAL A 80 13.09 -4.22 -0.66
N ALA A 81 12.52 -4.91 -1.64
CA ALA A 81 11.49 -4.36 -2.53
C ALA A 81 10.39 -5.41 -2.73
N PHE A 82 9.21 -4.97 -3.16
CA PHE A 82 8.04 -5.82 -3.40
C PHE A 82 7.65 -5.78 -4.88
N ALA A 83 7.06 -6.86 -5.36
CA ALA A 83 6.39 -6.90 -6.65
C ALA A 83 5.13 -7.77 -6.53
N ASP A 84 3.99 -7.29 -6.98
CA ASP A 84 2.75 -8.06 -6.98
C ASP A 84 2.76 -9.07 -8.15
N GLY A 85 2.16 -10.25 -7.95
CA GLY A 85 2.31 -11.42 -8.83
C GLY A 85 1.79 -11.27 -10.26
N ASP A 86 1.06 -10.20 -10.56
CA ASP A 86 0.50 -9.87 -11.87
C ASP A 86 1.16 -8.67 -12.56
N ASP A 87 2.22 -8.11 -11.97
CA ASP A 87 2.91 -6.92 -12.44
C ASP A 87 4.19 -7.22 -13.27
N TRP A 88 4.99 -6.21 -13.53
CA TRP A 88 6.20 -6.30 -14.36
C TRP A 88 7.25 -5.25 -13.96
N LEU A 89 8.53 -5.57 -14.12
CA LEU A 89 9.63 -4.63 -13.95
C LEU A 89 10.36 -4.39 -15.25
N ALA A 90 10.62 -3.13 -15.60
CA ALA A 90 11.43 -2.76 -16.75
C ALA A 90 12.89 -3.20 -16.56
N PRO A 91 13.61 -3.46 -17.64
CA PRO A 91 15.04 -3.75 -17.59
C PRO A 91 15.81 -2.68 -16.82
N ASN A 92 16.81 -3.08 -16.04
CA ASN A 92 17.66 -2.21 -15.21
C ASN A 92 16.94 -1.44 -14.09
N ALA A 93 15.68 -1.72 -13.79
CA ALA A 93 14.93 -1.06 -12.71
C ALA A 93 15.67 -1.15 -11.39
N LEU A 94 15.99 -2.37 -10.95
CA LEU A 94 16.65 -2.60 -9.66
C LEU A 94 18.08 -2.02 -9.63
N LEU A 95 18.82 -2.09 -10.72
CA LEU A 95 20.15 -1.49 -10.80
C LEU A 95 20.11 0.02 -10.64
N THR A 96 19.15 0.67 -11.30
CA THR A 96 18.99 2.13 -11.24
C THR A 96 18.56 2.56 -9.85
N TRP A 97 17.55 1.89 -9.26
CA TRP A 97 17.08 2.18 -7.91
C TRP A 97 18.19 1.98 -6.87
N LEU A 98 18.92 0.86 -6.95
CA LEU A 98 20.01 0.55 -6.03
C LEU A 98 21.14 1.58 -6.11
N ARG A 99 21.61 1.91 -7.33
CA ARG A 99 22.66 2.92 -7.53
C ARG A 99 22.25 4.28 -6.95
N GLN A 100 21.04 4.73 -7.22
CA GLN A 100 20.54 5.99 -6.67
C GLN A 100 20.44 5.94 -5.15
N ALA A 101 19.91 4.84 -4.59
CA ALA A 101 19.80 4.69 -3.14
C ALA A 101 21.17 4.71 -2.44
N GLU A 102 22.18 4.05 -3.02
CA GLU A 102 23.53 4.04 -2.47
C GLU A 102 24.26 5.38 -2.64
N GLN A 103 24.20 5.99 -3.82
CA GLN A 103 24.85 7.28 -4.09
C GLN A 103 24.30 8.39 -3.21
N GLN A 104 23.00 8.40 -2.95
CA GLN A 104 22.33 9.38 -2.11
C GLN A 104 22.25 8.96 -0.64
N GLN A 105 22.78 7.80 -0.26
CA GLN A 105 22.75 7.24 1.10
C GLN A 105 21.32 7.23 1.67
N LEU A 106 20.37 6.68 0.91
CA LEU A 106 18.97 6.67 1.28
C LEU A 106 18.66 5.53 2.26
N ASP A 107 17.61 5.73 3.04
CA ASP A 107 16.93 4.67 3.81
C ASP A 107 15.77 4.08 3.00
N LEU A 108 15.17 4.91 2.14
CA LEU A 108 14.04 4.58 1.28
C LEU A 108 14.17 5.29 -0.07
N LEU A 109 14.05 4.55 -1.16
CA LEU A 109 13.80 5.13 -2.47
C LEU A 109 12.38 4.80 -2.90
N VAL A 110 11.65 5.81 -3.37
CA VAL A 110 10.34 5.68 -3.99
C VAL A 110 10.50 5.75 -5.50
N GLY A 111 10.17 4.67 -6.18
CA GLY A 111 10.18 4.60 -7.63
C GLY A 111 8.95 5.21 -8.26
N ASN A 112 8.89 5.14 -9.60
CA ASN A 112 7.71 5.47 -10.38
C ASN A 112 7.30 4.29 -11.25
N GLY A 113 6.06 4.28 -11.70
CA GLY A 113 5.50 3.22 -12.52
C GLY A 113 4.57 3.75 -13.59
N PHE A 114 4.02 2.84 -14.37
CA PHE A 114 3.00 3.09 -15.39
C PHE A 114 1.96 1.96 -15.37
N SER A 115 0.77 2.23 -15.90
CA SER A 115 -0.27 1.21 -16.00
C SER A 115 -0.24 0.51 -17.34
N PHE A 116 -0.48 -0.80 -17.36
CA PHE A 116 -0.66 -1.58 -18.59
C PHE A 116 -1.76 -2.63 -18.43
N THR A 117 -2.26 -3.17 -19.54
CA THR A 117 -3.30 -4.22 -19.54
C THR A 117 -2.76 -5.57 -20.02
N THR A 118 -2.16 -5.62 -21.18
CA THR A 118 -1.71 -6.88 -21.83
C THR A 118 -0.19 -6.96 -21.93
N ASP A 119 0.44 -6.03 -22.62
CA ASP A 119 1.88 -5.99 -22.88
C ASP A 119 2.47 -4.71 -22.28
N PRO A 120 3.36 -4.82 -21.29
CA PRO A 120 4.00 -3.66 -20.67
C PRO A 120 4.90 -2.88 -21.63
N CYS A 121 5.42 -3.50 -22.70
CA CYS A 121 6.26 -2.85 -23.68
C CYS A 121 5.49 -1.95 -24.66
N LEU A 122 4.18 -2.15 -24.78
CA LEU A 122 3.28 -1.36 -25.64
C LEU A 122 2.52 -0.27 -24.89
N SER A 123 2.75 -0.15 -23.59
CA SER A 123 2.04 0.84 -22.78
C SER A 123 2.57 2.25 -23.00
N PRO A 124 1.71 3.27 -22.98
CA PRO A 124 2.17 4.65 -23.05
C PRO A 124 3.05 4.98 -21.85
N ASP A 125 4.08 5.78 -22.05
CA ASP A 125 5.04 6.24 -21.04
C ASP A 125 4.43 7.23 -20.02
N SER A 126 3.15 7.09 -19.70
CA SER A 126 2.50 7.96 -18.72
C SER A 126 2.82 7.49 -17.31
N PRO A 127 3.63 8.22 -16.56
CA PRO A 127 3.98 7.86 -15.20
C PRO A 127 2.77 7.95 -14.28
N LEU A 128 2.76 7.12 -13.21
CA LEU A 128 1.72 7.15 -12.18
C LEU A 128 1.87 8.33 -11.23
N LEU A 129 3.11 8.76 -10.98
CA LEU A 129 3.42 9.84 -10.06
C LEU A 129 3.99 11.03 -10.81
N HIS A 130 3.51 12.23 -10.46
CA HIS A 130 3.84 13.49 -11.14
C HIS A 130 4.36 14.58 -10.20
N LYS A 131 4.09 14.49 -8.89
CA LYS A 131 4.30 15.58 -7.93
C LYS A 131 5.37 15.30 -6.90
N GLN A 132 6.14 14.21 -7.09
CA GLN A 132 7.24 13.87 -6.19
C GLN A 132 8.44 14.79 -6.39
N LEU A 133 9.34 14.84 -5.40
CA LEU A 133 10.55 15.67 -5.44
C LEU A 133 11.70 14.95 -6.17
N TRP A 134 11.58 14.82 -7.49
CA TRP A 134 12.56 14.18 -8.33
C TRP A 134 13.98 14.74 -8.09
N GLY A 135 14.95 13.87 -7.89
CA GLY A 135 16.35 14.25 -7.66
C GLY A 135 16.67 14.85 -6.29
N GLN A 136 15.68 15.05 -5.42
CA GLN A 136 15.89 15.57 -4.07
C GLN A 136 15.87 14.45 -3.03
N THR A 137 16.49 14.74 -1.87
CA THR A 137 16.42 13.87 -0.68
C THR A 137 15.79 14.67 0.46
N ILE A 138 14.75 14.09 1.07
CA ILE A 138 14.01 14.70 2.18
C ILE A 138 13.81 13.69 3.32
N SER A 139 13.33 14.14 4.47
CA SER A 139 12.90 13.25 5.56
C SER A 139 11.52 12.66 5.26
N GLY A 140 11.21 11.52 5.86
CA GLY A 140 9.90 10.91 5.71
C GLY A 140 8.77 11.78 6.27
N GLN A 141 9.01 12.54 7.33
CA GLN A 141 8.06 13.51 7.85
C GLN A 141 7.74 14.62 6.82
N GLN A 142 8.76 15.15 6.16
CA GLN A 142 8.58 16.13 5.07
C GLN A 142 7.82 15.51 3.89
N TRP A 143 8.09 14.23 3.59
CA TRP A 143 7.37 13.52 2.53
C TRP A 143 5.87 13.34 2.85
N ILE A 144 5.51 12.95 4.09
CA ILE A 144 4.11 12.87 4.54
C ILE A 144 3.42 14.22 4.34
N ILE A 145 4.02 15.30 4.89
CA ILE A 145 3.44 16.65 4.84
C ILE A 145 3.18 17.07 3.38
N ARG A 146 4.20 16.95 2.54
CA ARG A 146 4.11 17.35 1.14
C ARG A 146 3.12 16.51 0.33
N SER A 147 3.17 15.20 0.48
CA SER A 147 2.32 14.29 -0.30
C SER A 147 0.83 14.48 0.03
N VAL A 148 0.51 14.70 1.30
CA VAL A 148 -0.85 15.01 1.74
C VAL A 148 -1.28 16.40 1.24
N GLU A 149 -0.39 17.38 1.28
CA GLU A 149 -0.66 18.73 0.81
C GLU A 149 -0.96 18.76 -0.69
N HIS A 150 -0.16 18.05 -1.50
CA HIS A 150 -0.31 17.98 -2.95
C HIS A 150 -1.33 16.93 -3.42
N ASN A 151 -1.95 16.21 -2.49
CA ASN A 151 -2.89 15.14 -2.79
C ASN A 151 -2.30 14.08 -3.75
N GLU A 152 -1.04 13.71 -3.52
CA GLU A 152 -0.35 12.60 -4.18
C GLU A 152 0.47 11.86 -3.12
N TRP A 153 -0.21 10.92 -2.42
CA TRP A 153 0.40 10.05 -1.42
C TRP A 153 0.63 8.67 -2.04
N PRO A 154 1.86 8.36 -2.52
CA PRO A 154 2.15 7.08 -3.15
C PRO A 154 2.44 6.01 -2.10
N HIS A 155 1.39 5.45 -1.52
CA HIS A 155 1.50 4.39 -0.53
C HIS A 155 1.74 3.00 -1.13
N TYR A 156 2.06 2.91 -2.40
CA TYR A 156 2.30 1.64 -3.10
C TYR A 156 3.57 0.95 -2.61
N ALA A 157 3.45 -0.19 -1.91
CA ALA A 157 4.60 -0.95 -1.40
C ALA A 157 5.55 -1.40 -2.53
N TRP A 158 5.01 -1.70 -3.70
CA TRP A 158 5.76 -2.14 -4.88
C TRP A 158 6.57 -1.02 -5.58
N LEU A 159 6.41 0.26 -5.20
CA LEU A 159 7.30 1.35 -5.62
C LEU A 159 8.45 1.63 -4.63
N GLN A 160 8.62 0.81 -3.61
CA GLN A 160 9.55 1.08 -2.53
C GLN A 160 10.77 0.16 -2.58
N LEU A 161 11.97 0.75 -2.54
CA LEU A 161 13.23 0.06 -2.24
C LEU A 161 13.70 0.52 -0.86
N ILE A 162 13.67 -0.38 0.12
CA ILE A 162 13.76 -0.07 1.55
C ILE A 162 15.04 -0.69 2.14
N CYS A 163 15.80 0.06 2.90
CA CYS A 163 16.88 -0.49 3.72
C CYS A 163 16.30 -1.47 4.75
N ARG A 164 16.67 -2.76 4.67
CA ARG A 164 16.13 -3.81 5.54
C ARG A 164 16.40 -3.56 7.03
N GLU A 165 17.51 -2.92 7.36
CA GLU A 165 17.83 -2.54 8.74
C GLU A 165 16.77 -1.61 9.34
N LEU A 166 16.19 -0.70 8.54
CA LEU A 166 15.11 0.18 9.00
C LEU A 166 13.86 -0.64 9.38
N ILE A 167 13.50 -1.65 8.57
CA ILE A 167 12.38 -2.54 8.87
C ILE A 167 12.62 -3.28 10.19
N ASN A 168 13.81 -3.86 10.36
CA ASN A 168 14.16 -4.65 11.53
C ASN A 168 14.24 -3.81 12.81
N THR A 169 14.92 -2.65 12.75
CA THR A 169 15.12 -1.77 13.91
C THR A 169 13.80 -1.24 14.44
N HIS A 170 12.86 -0.89 13.55
CA HIS A 170 11.57 -0.34 13.93
C HIS A 170 10.44 -1.37 13.95
N GLN A 171 10.78 -2.66 13.76
CA GLN A 171 9.82 -3.76 13.76
C GLN A 171 8.61 -3.51 12.85
N LEU A 172 8.87 -2.94 11.66
CA LEU A 172 7.82 -2.61 10.70
C LEU A 172 7.22 -3.88 10.12
N ALA A 173 5.90 -3.96 10.10
CA ALA A 173 5.15 -5.08 9.53
C ALA A 173 3.84 -4.59 8.91
N PHE A 174 3.38 -5.31 7.89
CA PHE A 174 2.03 -5.14 7.37
C PHE A 174 1.02 -5.68 8.38
N ILE A 175 -0.10 -4.98 8.56
CA ILE A 175 -1.15 -5.42 9.49
C ILE A 175 -1.93 -6.57 8.84
N PRO A 176 -1.97 -7.76 9.48
CA PRO A 176 -2.66 -8.92 8.91
C PRO A 176 -4.15 -8.66 8.68
N LYS A 177 -4.72 -9.32 7.65
CA LYS A 177 -6.15 -9.29 7.30
C LYS A 177 -6.71 -7.89 7.01
N MET A 178 -5.86 -6.93 6.73
CA MET A 178 -6.23 -5.57 6.38
C MET A 178 -6.23 -5.40 4.87
N LEU A 179 -7.24 -4.72 4.33
CA LEU A 179 -7.25 -4.22 2.96
C LEU A 179 -6.69 -2.80 2.96
N HIS A 180 -6.00 -2.41 1.88
CA HIS A 180 -5.26 -1.13 1.82
C HIS A 180 -4.20 -1.03 2.94
N GLU A 181 -3.55 -2.15 3.23
CA GLU A 181 -2.52 -2.32 4.25
C GLU A 181 -1.30 -1.45 4.02
N ASP A 182 -1.05 -1.10 2.77
CA ASP A 182 0.03 -0.26 2.29
C ASP A 182 -0.07 1.20 2.76
N ILE A 183 -1.26 1.71 3.06
CA ILE A 183 -1.45 3.06 3.62
C ILE A 183 -0.75 3.20 4.97
N LEU A 184 -1.02 2.29 5.90
CA LEU A 184 -0.39 2.33 7.22
C LEU A 184 1.06 1.85 7.18
N TRP A 185 1.39 0.86 6.35
CA TRP A 185 2.77 0.46 6.10
C TRP A 185 3.62 1.66 5.70
N THR A 186 3.23 2.36 4.64
CA THR A 186 3.99 3.50 4.11
C THR A 186 4.03 4.67 5.09
N THR A 187 2.94 4.92 5.83
CA THR A 187 2.92 5.97 6.86
C THR A 187 3.91 5.66 7.98
N ASN A 188 3.91 4.43 8.52
CA ASN A 188 4.84 4.04 9.58
C ASN A 188 6.29 4.03 9.09
N LEU A 189 6.54 3.53 7.89
CA LEU A 189 7.85 3.57 7.25
C LEU A 189 8.36 5.01 7.10
N ALA A 190 7.53 5.93 6.58
CA ALA A 190 7.91 7.33 6.43
C ALA A 190 8.19 8.02 7.77
N LEU A 191 7.44 7.73 8.83
CA LEU A 191 7.65 8.31 10.16
C LEU A 191 9.06 8.03 10.73
N VAL A 192 9.67 6.91 10.39
CA VAL A 192 10.99 6.49 10.89
C VAL A 192 12.12 6.72 9.90
N THR A 193 11.81 7.04 8.65
CA THR A 193 12.80 7.23 7.58
C THR A 193 13.41 8.63 7.64
N ARG A 194 14.75 8.70 7.63
CA ARG A 194 15.49 9.96 7.66
C ARG A 194 15.79 10.51 6.29
N ARG A 195 16.06 9.63 5.30
CA ARG A 195 16.51 9.99 3.96
C ARG A 195 15.70 9.23 2.91
N ILE A 196 14.75 9.94 2.27
CA ILE A 196 13.96 9.43 1.15
C ILE A 196 14.40 10.13 -0.13
N GLY A 197 14.64 9.34 -1.18
CA GLY A 197 14.84 9.83 -2.54
C GLY A 197 13.77 9.32 -3.49
N PHE A 198 13.73 9.89 -4.70
CA PHE A 198 12.67 9.62 -5.67
C PHE A 198 13.27 9.35 -7.05
N CYS A 199 12.88 8.21 -7.68
CA CYS A 199 13.27 7.88 -9.05
C CYS A 199 12.11 8.22 -10.00
N GLU A 200 12.33 9.20 -10.88
CA GLU A 200 11.30 9.69 -11.81
C GLU A 200 10.95 8.68 -12.89
N THR A 201 11.93 7.92 -13.38
CA THR A 201 11.74 6.96 -14.48
C THR A 201 10.73 5.87 -14.07
N PRO A 202 9.66 5.67 -14.87
CA PRO A 202 8.62 4.69 -14.57
C PRO A 202 9.09 3.27 -14.92
N PHE A 203 9.77 2.62 -13.98
CA PHE A 203 10.30 1.27 -14.13
C PHE A 203 9.33 0.16 -13.75
N TYR A 204 8.28 0.45 -13.00
CA TYR A 204 7.32 -0.53 -12.52
C TYR A 204 6.06 -0.52 -13.39
N GLY A 205 5.77 -1.64 -14.05
CA GLY A 205 4.52 -1.85 -14.78
C GLY A 205 3.44 -2.41 -13.87
N TYR A 206 2.44 -1.61 -13.55
CA TYR A 206 1.25 -2.00 -12.79
C TYR A 206 0.17 -2.51 -13.74
N ARG A 207 -0.24 -3.77 -13.60
CA ARG A 207 -1.30 -4.35 -14.43
C ARG A 207 -2.68 -3.93 -13.95
N THR A 208 -3.46 -3.31 -14.84
CA THR A 208 -4.88 -3.06 -14.58
C THR A 208 -5.69 -4.34 -14.84
N ASN A 209 -6.06 -5.03 -13.75
CA ASN A 209 -6.81 -6.27 -13.81
C ASN A 209 -8.27 -6.04 -13.38
N PRO A 210 -9.26 -6.23 -14.27
CA PRO A 210 -10.68 -6.10 -13.91
C PRO A 210 -11.14 -7.10 -12.83
N GLN A 211 -10.43 -8.22 -12.67
CA GLN A 211 -10.73 -9.27 -11.70
C GLN A 211 -10.00 -9.06 -10.36
N SER A 212 -9.37 -7.91 -10.14
CA SER A 212 -8.67 -7.60 -8.90
C SER A 212 -9.57 -7.76 -7.68
N ILE A 213 -9.02 -8.33 -6.61
CA ILE A 213 -9.68 -8.54 -5.31
C ILE A 213 -10.26 -7.23 -4.75
N THR A 214 -9.62 -6.10 -5.06
CA THR A 214 -10.07 -4.77 -4.64
C THR A 214 -11.40 -4.33 -5.27
N HIS A 215 -11.86 -4.99 -6.33
CA HIS A 215 -13.10 -4.64 -7.04
C HIS A 215 -14.31 -5.50 -6.69
N SER A 216 -14.17 -6.52 -5.83
CA SER A 216 -15.30 -7.40 -5.45
C SER A 216 -16.48 -6.59 -4.92
N PRO A 217 -17.70 -6.75 -5.50
CA PRO A 217 -18.91 -6.03 -5.07
C PRO A 217 -19.64 -6.71 -3.91
N SER A 218 -19.17 -7.86 -3.41
CA SER A 218 -19.89 -8.60 -2.37
C SER A 218 -20.00 -7.79 -1.08
N THR A 219 -21.13 -7.94 -0.36
CA THR A 219 -21.36 -7.23 0.90
C THR A 219 -20.27 -7.52 1.92
N GLN A 220 -19.77 -8.75 1.98
CA GLN A 220 -18.68 -9.14 2.86
C GLN A 220 -17.38 -8.41 2.51
N ALA A 221 -17.01 -8.31 1.24
CA ALA A 221 -15.83 -7.57 0.81
C ALA A 221 -15.98 -6.05 1.06
N LEU A 222 -17.19 -5.50 0.90
CA LEU A 222 -17.48 -4.10 1.19
C LEU A 222 -17.38 -3.81 2.69
N LEU A 223 -17.86 -4.69 3.55
CA LEU A 223 -17.71 -4.59 5.01
C LEU A 223 -16.24 -4.68 5.43
N ALA A 224 -15.49 -5.64 4.88
CA ALA A 224 -14.05 -5.77 5.16
C ALA A 224 -13.29 -4.49 4.79
N ARG A 225 -13.61 -3.88 3.63
CA ARG A 225 -13.03 -2.58 3.23
C ARG A 225 -13.42 -1.44 4.17
N ALA A 226 -14.68 -1.37 4.58
CA ALA A 226 -15.13 -0.34 5.51
C ALA A 226 -14.44 -0.48 6.87
N ASN A 227 -14.31 -1.69 7.40
CA ASN A 227 -13.53 -1.96 8.61
C ASN A 227 -12.07 -1.51 8.48
N SER A 228 -11.44 -1.82 7.34
CA SER A 228 -10.04 -1.44 7.07
C SER A 228 -9.89 0.09 7.04
N TYR A 229 -10.77 0.81 6.34
CA TYR A 229 -10.73 2.28 6.34
C TYR A 229 -10.99 2.89 7.73
N LEU A 230 -11.90 2.33 8.52
CA LEU A 230 -12.11 2.78 9.91
C LEU A 230 -10.84 2.59 10.74
N HIS A 231 -10.18 1.45 10.61
CA HIS A 231 -8.90 1.17 11.26
C HIS A 231 -7.81 2.15 10.82
N ILE A 232 -7.69 2.43 9.51
CA ILE A 232 -6.73 3.39 8.95
C ILE A 232 -6.96 4.78 9.55
N ILE A 233 -8.19 5.27 9.53
CA ILE A 233 -8.53 6.60 10.05
C ILE A 233 -8.19 6.69 11.55
N LYS A 234 -8.56 5.68 12.34
CA LYS A 234 -8.24 5.58 13.77
C LYS A 234 -6.74 5.60 14.01
N ALA A 235 -5.98 4.82 13.25
CA ALA A 235 -4.52 4.74 13.37
C ALA A 235 -3.85 6.07 13.02
N LEU A 236 -4.24 6.73 11.91
CA LEU A 236 -3.72 8.03 11.51
C LEU A 236 -4.01 9.11 12.57
N VAL A 237 -5.21 9.13 13.14
CA VAL A 237 -5.57 10.04 14.23
C VAL A 237 -4.75 9.75 15.50
N SER A 238 -4.47 8.48 15.80
CA SER A 238 -3.63 8.09 16.92
C SER A 238 -2.17 8.51 16.71
N LEU A 239 -1.61 8.24 15.53
CA LEU A 239 -0.26 8.67 15.16
C LEU A 239 -0.11 10.20 15.24
N ALA A 240 -1.12 10.93 14.79
CA ALA A 240 -1.12 12.40 14.85
C ALA A 240 -1.01 12.96 16.27
N ARG A 241 -1.57 12.26 17.28
CA ARG A 241 -1.51 12.71 18.69
C ARG A 241 -0.09 12.75 19.25
N ALA A 242 0.78 11.89 18.74
CA ALA A 242 2.17 11.78 19.16
C ALA A 242 3.12 12.72 18.38
N GLN A 243 2.60 13.52 17.44
CA GLN A 243 3.43 14.39 16.60
C GLN A 243 3.20 15.87 16.90
N GLU A 244 4.24 16.67 16.60
CA GLU A 244 4.17 18.12 16.62
C GLU A 244 3.69 18.69 15.26
N LEU A 245 3.32 19.98 15.22
CA LEU A 245 3.07 20.68 13.97
C LEU A 245 4.38 20.83 13.17
N PRO A 246 4.31 20.75 11.81
CA PRO A 246 3.12 20.60 10.97
C PRO A 246 2.68 19.14 10.70
N LEU A 247 3.47 18.14 11.12
CA LEU A 247 3.21 16.73 10.83
C LEU A 247 1.87 16.25 11.42
N ARG A 248 1.52 16.70 12.63
CA ARG A 248 0.21 16.43 13.23
C ARG A 248 -0.93 16.85 12.31
N ALA A 249 -0.86 18.04 11.75
CA ALA A 249 -1.88 18.56 10.84
C ALA A 249 -1.97 17.73 9.55
N ALA A 250 -0.83 17.31 8.99
CA ALA A 250 -0.78 16.47 7.79
C ALA A 250 -1.43 15.09 8.04
N LEU A 251 -1.13 14.43 9.14
CA LEU A 251 -1.72 13.13 9.48
C LEU A 251 -3.24 13.23 9.72
N LEU A 252 -3.72 14.28 10.39
CA LEU A 252 -5.16 14.52 10.55
C LEU A 252 -5.84 14.82 9.21
N ARG A 253 -5.17 15.56 8.31
CA ARG A 253 -5.65 15.81 6.96
C ARG A 253 -5.71 14.53 6.14
N HIS A 254 -4.69 13.66 6.24
CA HIS A 254 -4.72 12.33 5.61
C HIS A 254 -5.91 11.50 6.13
N ALA A 255 -6.12 11.45 7.44
CA ALA A 255 -7.30 10.79 8.01
C ALA A 255 -8.62 11.35 7.46
N ASN A 256 -8.71 12.68 7.26
CA ASN A 256 -9.85 13.32 6.61
C ASN A 256 -10.01 12.85 5.16
N GLN A 257 -8.93 12.76 4.39
CA GLN A 257 -8.97 12.25 3.00
C GLN A 257 -9.49 10.81 2.94
N GLU A 258 -8.95 9.91 3.78
CA GLU A 258 -9.37 8.51 3.84
C GLU A 258 -10.83 8.34 4.31
N SER A 259 -11.33 9.26 5.13
CA SER A 259 -12.74 9.25 5.54
C SER A 259 -13.72 9.39 4.38
N GLY A 260 -13.29 9.95 3.26
CA GLY A 260 -14.08 10.02 2.04
C GLY A 260 -14.39 8.65 1.44
N HIS A 261 -13.42 7.73 1.45
CA HIS A 261 -13.58 6.34 1.00
C HIS A 261 -14.50 5.58 1.95
N PHE A 262 -14.27 5.69 3.26
CA PHE A 262 -15.14 5.12 4.28
C PHE A 262 -16.59 5.58 4.12
N LEU A 263 -16.82 6.89 4.03
CA LEU A 263 -18.17 7.46 3.85
C LEU A 263 -18.83 7.00 2.55
N GLY A 264 -18.05 6.86 1.47
CA GLY A 264 -18.53 6.33 0.19
C GLY A 264 -19.07 4.91 0.31
N LEU A 265 -18.36 4.04 1.02
CA LEU A 265 -18.81 2.67 1.32
C LEU A 265 -20.08 2.68 2.20
N MET A 266 -20.04 3.40 3.31
CA MET A 266 -21.14 3.48 4.29
C MET A 266 -22.43 4.02 3.70
N ARG A 267 -22.35 4.98 2.76
CA ARG A 267 -23.52 5.66 2.22
C ARG A 267 -24.08 5.01 0.96
N LYS A 268 -23.19 4.55 0.05
CA LYS A 268 -23.59 4.22 -1.33
C LYS A 268 -23.48 2.73 -1.68
N ARG A 269 -22.68 1.97 -0.94
CA ARG A 269 -22.32 0.61 -1.33
C ARG A 269 -22.84 -0.44 -0.36
N LEU A 270 -22.78 -0.17 0.95
CA LEU A 270 -23.24 -1.09 1.97
C LEU A 270 -24.75 -1.01 2.16
N PRO A 271 -25.48 -2.15 2.08
CA PRO A 271 -26.90 -2.19 2.44
C PRO A 271 -27.09 -1.91 3.95
N PRO A 272 -28.30 -1.53 4.38
CA PRO A 272 -28.62 -1.47 5.80
C PRO A 272 -28.36 -2.83 6.48
N SER A 273 -27.57 -2.82 7.55
CA SER A 273 -27.27 -4.03 8.34
C SER A 273 -26.77 -3.64 9.73
N PRO A 274 -26.85 -4.56 10.72
CA PRO A 274 -26.29 -4.34 12.05
C PRO A 274 -24.80 -4.00 12.03
N GLU A 275 -24.00 -4.65 11.16
CA GLU A 275 -22.57 -4.43 11.04
C GLU A 275 -22.26 -3.02 10.52
N ARG A 276 -23.03 -2.55 9.52
CA ARG A 276 -22.93 -1.16 9.03
C ARG A 276 -23.22 -0.15 10.12
N THR A 277 -24.25 -0.41 10.95
CA THR A 277 -24.61 0.46 12.06
C THR A 277 -23.53 0.44 13.15
N ALA A 278 -22.98 -0.73 13.47
CA ALA A 278 -21.89 -0.87 14.44
C ALA A 278 -20.65 -0.04 14.02
N LEU A 279 -20.26 -0.07 12.74
CA LEU A 279 -19.18 0.77 12.21
C LEU A 279 -19.45 2.27 12.38
N ALA A 280 -20.69 2.70 12.19
CA ALA A 280 -21.06 4.11 12.36
C ALA A 280 -21.01 4.53 13.84
N ILE A 281 -21.41 3.65 14.76
CA ILE A 281 -21.32 3.85 16.22
C ILE A 281 -19.85 3.95 16.62
N GLU A 282 -19.01 2.96 16.26
CA GLU A 282 -17.58 2.93 16.57
C GLU A 282 -16.86 4.19 16.09
N PHE A 283 -17.12 4.63 14.85
CA PHE A 283 -16.54 5.87 14.31
C PHE A 283 -16.82 7.09 15.21
N ARG A 284 -18.01 7.17 15.79
CA ARG A 284 -18.40 8.28 16.66
C ARG A 284 -17.80 8.15 18.06
N GLU A 285 -17.83 6.97 18.66
CA GLU A 285 -17.31 6.70 20.00
C GLU A 285 -15.80 6.94 20.08
N LEU A 286 -15.07 6.68 18.99
CA LEU A 286 -13.66 6.98 18.87
C LEU A 286 -13.36 8.49 18.76
N GLY A 287 -14.36 9.36 18.70
CA GLY A 287 -14.21 10.81 18.58
C GLY A 287 -13.61 11.26 17.24
N LEU A 288 -13.70 10.41 16.20
CA LEU A 288 -13.14 10.68 14.88
C LEU A 288 -13.74 11.93 14.21
N PRO A 289 -15.06 12.26 14.38
CA PRO A 289 -15.60 13.49 13.80
C PRO A 289 -14.79 14.76 14.15
N SER A 290 -14.47 14.94 15.43
CA SER A 290 -13.69 16.13 15.85
C SER A 290 -12.23 16.12 15.33
N ALA A 291 -11.65 14.94 15.16
CA ALA A 291 -10.32 14.82 14.56
C ALA A 291 -10.32 15.22 13.08
N LEU A 292 -11.36 14.80 12.33
CA LEU A 292 -11.50 15.16 10.92
C LEU A 292 -11.70 16.67 10.70
N TYR A 293 -12.44 17.36 11.58
CA TYR A 293 -12.54 18.84 11.50
C TYR A 293 -11.19 19.50 11.72
N ARG A 294 -10.38 19.04 12.68
CA ARG A 294 -9.03 19.55 12.91
C ARG A 294 -8.07 19.27 11.78
N GLY A 295 -8.32 18.22 11.00
CA GLY A 295 -7.53 17.86 9.81
C GLY A 295 -7.96 18.58 8.54
N ALA A 296 -9.08 19.31 8.55
CA ALA A 296 -9.58 20.00 7.37
C ALA A 296 -8.79 21.28 7.11
N SER A 297 -8.16 21.41 5.94
CA SER A 297 -7.37 22.58 5.53
C SER A 297 -8.08 23.45 4.48
N ASN A 298 -9.19 22.99 3.93
CA ASN A 298 -9.99 23.69 2.93
C ASN A 298 -11.48 23.37 3.07
N ILE A 299 -12.30 24.14 2.32
CA ILE A 299 -13.76 24.04 2.39
C ILE A 299 -14.29 22.63 2.01
N HIS A 300 -13.64 21.95 1.07
CA HIS A 300 -14.06 20.62 0.64
C HIS A 300 -13.82 19.57 1.73
N GLU A 301 -12.68 19.64 2.42
CA GLU A 301 -12.33 18.79 3.55
C GLU A 301 -13.23 19.06 4.76
N PHE A 302 -13.55 20.33 5.02
CA PHE A 302 -14.54 20.70 6.06
C PHE A 302 -15.92 20.09 5.75
N TRP A 303 -16.42 20.24 4.53
CA TRP A 303 -17.69 19.62 4.13
C TRP A 303 -17.65 18.09 4.18
N ARG A 304 -16.50 17.47 3.91
CA ARG A 304 -16.33 16.03 4.08
C ARG A 304 -16.48 15.64 5.55
N ALA A 305 -15.79 16.32 6.47
CA ALA A 305 -15.91 16.10 7.90
C ALA A 305 -17.36 16.27 8.41
N LEU A 306 -18.05 17.32 7.93
CA LEU A 306 -19.46 17.57 8.25
C LEU A 306 -20.36 16.42 7.77
N ARG A 307 -20.22 16.01 6.52
CA ARG A 307 -20.98 14.88 5.96
C ARG A 307 -20.71 13.57 6.72
N CYS A 308 -19.45 13.27 7.08
CA CYS A 308 -19.12 12.13 7.91
C CYS A 308 -19.85 12.22 9.27
N SER A 309 -19.80 13.35 9.94
CA SER A 309 -20.45 13.55 11.24
C SER A 309 -21.98 13.35 11.16
N VAL A 310 -22.65 14.00 10.20
CA VAL A 310 -24.11 13.98 10.09
C VAL A 310 -24.63 12.62 9.61
N ILE A 311 -24.03 12.06 8.55
CA ILE A 311 -24.50 10.80 7.94
C ILE A 311 -24.27 9.63 8.89
N LEU A 312 -23.06 9.54 9.49
CA LEU A 312 -22.77 8.45 10.41
C LEU A 312 -23.56 8.57 11.72
N ALA A 313 -23.90 9.80 12.16
CA ALA A 313 -24.82 9.97 13.28
C ALA A 313 -26.24 9.40 12.98
N ARG A 314 -26.75 9.66 11.77
CA ARG A 314 -28.04 9.10 11.34
C ARG A 314 -28.02 7.58 11.23
N LEU A 315 -26.93 7.02 10.66
CA LEU A 315 -26.77 5.57 10.54
C LEU A 315 -26.68 4.89 11.91
N ALA A 316 -26.01 5.51 12.88
CA ALA A 316 -25.91 5.00 14.25
C ALA A 316 -27.25 4.97 14.99
N GLN A 317 -28.22 5.82 14.62
CA GLN A 317 -29.53 5.88 15.25
C GLN A 317 -30.55 4.88 14.67
N GLN A 318 -30.29 4.27 13.52
CA GLN A 318 -31.25 3.38 12.85
C GLN A 318 -31.58 2.09 13.62
N ASN A 319 -30.77 1.69 14.60
CA ASN A 319 -31.04 0.50 15.44
C ASN A 319 -31.92 0.76 16.67
N HIS A 320 -32.25 2.00 17.01
CA HIS A 320 -33.12 2.27 18.16
C HIS A 320 -34.63 2.19 17.81
N ASN A 321 -34.97 2.01 16.53
CA ASN A 321 -36.34 2.01 16.03
C ASN A 321 -36.77 0.66 15.39
N GLN A 322 -36.01 -0.39 15.54
CA GLN A 322 -36.40 -1.78 15.25
C GLN A 322 -36.30 -2.64 16.51
#